data_205ecb517bbb613424d49d2471baa8bc
#
_entry.id   205ecb517bbb613424d49d2471baa8bc
#
_cell.length_a   1.000
_cell.length_b   1.000
_cell.length_c   1.000
_cell.angle_alpha   90.00
_cell.angle_beta   90.00
_cell.angle_gamma   90.00
#
_symmetry.space_group_name_H-M   'P 1'
#
loop_
_entity.id
_entity.type
_entity.pdbx_description
1 polymer ?
#
loop_
_entity_poly.entity_id
_entity_poly.type
_entity_poly.pdbx_seq_one_letter_code
_entity_poly.pdbx_strand_id
1 'polypeptide(L)'
;MDPNTEKETPKQVQPVYTTKTYSFMIRIVFKARGILFDGFEEHFPANNPKKILEAPYPSILMANHVWEGDVPALAAVYPHIHPSIKFAIPAREDILGKDFLVKEFKPKGLLKLFFLLIDKSGMIPKYLDYIGCVPIKRPFRDNARELLKKGLLRDMVDQEWGYLSDRISEGRNLFLFPEGVFNQDGYMAQVKKGVYFLRTKFKNLNFTSFTLTYDYFSSKKSELHIGYGEQFPIPENADADQVTGIVKEKLGSGYTITAGNLASYMVLKFEGKAKESKEKLFSLLLSLAEKIKSSHPEIYISEKFKTDALKHAFDSFLEKAKKGGFLKLEGNDIVFLEKLFQIPKDLHNLKKKNLVLYHRNQLTYHLPKLDTLWSTIKA
;
A
#
# COMPACT_ATOMS: atom_id res chain seq x y z
N MET A 1 -22.89 42.85 -19.78
CA MET A 1 -22.31 41.56 -20.17
C MET A 1 -21.22 41.86 -21.16
N ASP A 2 -19.97 41.78 -20.72
CA ASP A 2 -18.79 42.10 -21.49
C ASP A 2 -18.42 40.87 -22.34
N PRO A 3 -18.37 40.96 -23.67
CA PRO A 3 -18.16 39.81 -24.55
C PRO A 3 -16.69 39.37 -24.69
N ASN A 4 -15.76 39.91 -23.92
CA ASN A 4 -14.32 39.66 -24.05
C ASN A 4 -13.67 38.91 -22.88
N THR A 5 -14.36 37.98 -22.26
CA THR A 5 -13.69 36.97 -21.45
C THR A 5 -13.13 35.89 -22.36
N GLU A 6 -11.98 36.14 -22.98
CA GLU A 6 -11.14 35.08 -23.57
C GLU A 6 -10.90 34.03 -22.50
N LYS A 7 -11.47 32.83 -22.73
CA LYS A 7 -11.13 31.63 -21.97
C LYS A 7 -9.65 31.37 -22.19
N GLU A 8 -8.82 31.76 -21.22
CA GLU A 8 -7.41 31.33 -21.21
C GLU A 8 -7.36 29.82 -21.41
N THR A 9 -6.85 29.41 -22.54
CA THR A 9 -6.53 28.00 -22.82
C THR A 9 -5.55 27.55 -21.75
N PRO A 10 -5.81 26.45 -21.01
CA PRO A 10 -4.92 26.00 -19.93
C PRO A 10 -3.50 25.85 -20.50
N LYS A 11 -2.53 26.59 -19.99
CA LYS A 11 -1.13 26.45 -20.37
C LYS A 11 -0.78 24.98 -20.32
N GLN A 12 -0.40 24.39 -21.45
CA GLN A 12 0.11 23.01 -21.51
C GLN A 12 1.38 22.94 -20.65
N VAL A 13 1.20 22.55 -19.41
CA VAL A 13 2.32 22.33 -18.49
C VAL A 13 3.04 21.08 -18.94
N GLN A 14 4.32 21.16 -19.30
CA GLN A 14 5.12 20.01 -19.76
C GLN A 14 5.04 18.86 -18.77
N PRO A 15 4.90 17.61 -19.26
CA PRO A 15 4.84 16.45 -18.37
C PRO A 15 6.14 16.35 -17.57
N VAL A 16 6.04 16.34 -16.25
CA VAL A 16 7.18 16.20 -15.34
C VAL A 16 8.01 14.94 -15.66
N TYR A 17 7.36 13.91 -16.14
CA TYR A 17 7.93 12.59 -16.42
C TYR A 17 8.86 12.51 -17.64
N THR A 18 8.87 13.52 -18.49
CA THR A 18 9.71 13.54 -19.70
C THR A 18 11.03 14.26 -19.50
N THR A 19 11.26 14.87 -18.35
CA THR A 19 12.52 15.54 -18.07
C THR A 19 13.63 14.55 -17.75
N LYS A 20 14.84 14.77 -18.27
CA LYS A 20 16.02 13.93 -17.95
C LYS A 20 16.29 13.88 -16.44
N THR A 21 16.09 14.99 -15.75
CA THR A 21 16.24 15.10 -14.29
C THR A 21 15.26 14.19 -13.56
N TYR A 22 13.99 14.20 -13.93
CA TYR A 22 12.98 13.34 -13.34
C TYR A 22 13.32 11.87 -13.53
N SER A 23 13.61 11.46 -14.77
CA SER A 23 14.02 10.09 -15.08
C SER A 23 15.25 9.65 -14.29
N PHE A 24 16.22 10.55 -14.09
CA PHE A 24 17.40 10.27 -13.29
C PHE A 24 17.05 10.07 -11.81
N MET A 25 16.24 10.95 -11.23
CA MET A 25 15.80 10.86 -9.84
C MET A 25 14.98 9.59 -9.56
N ILE A 26 14.03 9.25 -10.44
CA ILE A 26 13.26 8.02 -10.33
C ILE A 26 14.16 6.78 -10.40
N ARG A 27 15.17 6.77 -11.28
CA ARG A 27 16.14 5.66 -11.34
C ARG A 27 16.94 5.50 -10.05
N ILE A 28 17.30 6.61 -9.38
CA ILE A 28 17.98 6.55 -8.07
C ILE A 28 17.06 5.94 -7.03
N VAL A 29 15.82 6.44 -6.90
CA VAL A 29 14.85 5.90 -5.94
C VAL A 29 14.52 4.44 -6.24
N PHE A 30 14.36 4.10 -7.50
CA PHE A 30 14.13 2.72 -7.93
C PHE A 30 15.30 1.78 -7.62
N LYS A 31 16.55 2.24 -7.78
CA LYS A 31 17.75 1.48 -7.37
C LYS A 31 17.86 1.35 -5.85
N ALA A 32 17.48 2.40 -5.11
CA ALA A 32 17.50 2.38 -3.65
C ALA A 32 16.53 1.32 -3.05
N ARG A 33 15.54 0.84 -3.81
CA ARG A 33 14.67 -0.27 -3.38
C ARG A 33 15.43 -1.50 -2.92
N GLY A 34 16.55 -1.84 -3.59
CA GLY A 34 17.39 -2.98 -3.20
C GLY A 34 18.09 -2.81 -1.85
N ILE A 35 18.15 -1.58 -1.31
CA ILE A 35 18.56 -1.31 0.07
C ILE A 35 17.44 -1.63 1.06
N LEU A 36 16.20 -1.39 0.66
CA LEU A 36 15.01 -1.54 1.52
C LEU A 36 14.40 -2.94 1.44
N PHE A 37 14.42 -3.56 0.25
CA PHE A 37 13.75 -4.82 -0.04
C PHE A 37 14.73 -5.84 -0.61
N ASP A 38 14.59 -7.10 -0.21
CA ASP A 38 15.36 -8.23 -0.78
C ASP A 38 14.70 -8.80 -2.04
N GLY A 39 13.39 -8.60 -2.21
CA GLY A 39 12.61 -9.05 -3.35
C GLY A 39 11.60 -8.00 -3.78
N PHE A 40 11.29 -8.04 -5.08
CA PHE A 40 10.31 -7.15 -5.69
C PHE A 40 9.58 -7.89 -6.80
N GLU A 41 8.25 -7.95 -6.70
CA GLU A 41 7.39 -8.56 -7.71
C GLU A 41 6.26 -7.62 -8.10
N GLU A 42 5.88 -7.66 -9.38
CA GLU A 42 4.77 -6.90 -9.94
C GLU A 42 3.78 -7.85 -10.59
N HIS A 43 2.49 -7.67 -10.27
CA HIS A 43 1.40 -8.49 -10.76
C HIS A 43 0.41 -7.60 -11.50
N PHE A 44 0.14 -7.96 -12.76
CA PHE A 44 -0.71 -7.19 -13.65
C PHE A 44 -1.98 -7.98 -14.01
N PRO A 45 -3.11 -7.28 -14.25
CA PRO A 45 -4.30 -7.93 -14.78
C PRO A 45 -4.01 -8.64 -16.10
N ALA A 46 -4.64 -9.79 -16.32
CA ALA A 46 -4.42 -10.60 -17.51
C ALA A 46 -4.68 -9.82 -18.82
N ASN A 47 -5.65 -8.91 -18.79
CA ASN A 47 -6.06 -8.11 -19.96
C ASN A 47 -5.12 -6.92 -20.24
N ASN A 48 -4.26 -6.55 -19.29
CA ASN A 48 -3.38 -5.39 -19.43
C ASN A 48 -2.01 -5.63 -18.77
N PRO A 49 -1.21 -6.54 -19.32
CA PRO A 49 -0.02 -7.05 -18.64
C PRO A 49 1.15 -6.07 -18.50
N LYS A 50 1.05 -4.80 -18.89
CA LYS A 50 2.15 -3.81 -18.69
C LYS A 50 1.75 -2.35 -18.89
N LYS A 51 0.49 -2.01 -19.12
CA LYS A 51 0.05 -0.64 -19.41
C LYS A 51 -1.00 -0.17 -18.42
N ILE A 52 -0.58 0.13 -17.21
CA ILE A 52 -1.49 0.31 -16.08
C ILE A 52 -2.30 1.58 -16.18
N LEU A 53 -1.76 2.63 -16.73
CA LEU A 53 -2.34 3.96 -16.61
C LEU A 53 -2.41 4.67 -17.98
N GLU A 54 -3.14 4.10 -18.91
CA GLU A 54 -3.80 4.89 -19.94
C GLU A 54 -5.04 5.56 -19.33
N ALA A 55 -4.90 6.11 -18.13
CA ALA A 55 -6.02 6.71 -17.43
C ALA A 55 -6.40 8.01 -18.13
N PRO A 56 -7.54 8.06 -18.84
CA PRO A 56 -8.01 9.30 -19.41
C PRO A 56 -8.24 10.30 -18.27
N TYR A 57 -7.89 11.54 -18.51
CA TYR A 57 -8.21 12.63 -17.58
C TYR A 57 -9.74 12.88 -17.56
N PRO A 58 -10.35 13.15 -16.41
CA PRO A 58 -9.76 13.11 -15.07
C PRO A 58 -9.75 11.71 -14.47
N SER A 59 -8.70 11.39 -13.71
CA SER A 59 -8.64 10.10 -13.02
C SER A 59 -8.03 10.20 -11.61
N ILE A 60 -8.37 9.22 -10.79
CA ILE A 60 -7.78 9.00 -9.47
C ILE A 60 -7.08 7.66 -9.47
N LEU A 61 -5.79 7.69 -9.19
CA LEU A 61 -4.99 6.52 -8.85
C LEU A 61 -4.96 6.35 -7.33
N MET A 62 -5.25 5.15 -6.86
CA MET A 62 -5.32 4.86 -5.43
C MET A 62 -4.39 3.72 -5.06
N ALA A 63 -3.80 3.81 -3.86
CA ALA A 63 -3.08 2.71 -3.25
C ALA A 63 -3.46 2.56 -1.76
N ASN A 64 -3.25 1.35 -1.20
CA ASN A 64 -3.30 1.16 0.23
C ASN A 64 -2.06 1.77 0.90
N HIS A 65 -2.18 2.14 2.19
CA HIS A 65 -1.09 2.76 2.95
C HIS A 65 -0.64 1.85 4.10
N VAL A 66 0.56 1.28 3.99
CA VAL A 66 1.07 0.27 4.92
C VAL A 66 2.09 0.85 5.90
N TRP A 67 3.01 1.70 5.43
CA TRP A 67 4.05 2.32 6.23
C TRP A 67 4.79 3.44 5.47
N GLU A 68 5.75 4.10 6.13
CA GLU A 68 6.51 5.22 5.53
C GLU A 68 7.33 4.82 4.28
N GLY A 69 7.66 3.54 4.13
CA GLY A 69 8.35 2.99 2.97
C GLY A 69 7.51 2.90 1.69
N ASP A 70 6.22 3.20 1.75
CA ASP A 70 5.36 3.20 0.56
C ASP A 70 5.79 4.29 -0.44
N VAL A 71 6.37 5.39 0.02
CA VAL A 71 6.85 6.46 -0.87
C VAL A 71 7.96 5.94 -1.82
N PRO A 72 9.03 5.26 -1.36
CA PRO A 72 9.95 4.58 -2.26
C PRO A 72 9.31 3.50 -3.13
N ALA A 73 8.31 2.78 -2.63
CA ALA A 73 7.58 1.77 -3.40
C ALA A 73 6.84 2.40 -4.59
N LEU A 74 6.31 3.62 -4.45
CA LEU A 74 5.67 4.35 -5.54
C LEU A 74 6.61 4.60 -6.73
N ALA A 75 7.91 4.72 -6.51
CA ALA A 75 8.88 4.89 -7.60
C ALA A 75 8.84 3.70 -8.59
N ALA A 76 8.43 2.52 -8.15
CA ALA A 76 8.25 1.35 -9.02
C ALA A 76 7.04 1.48 -9.95
N VAL A 77 6.03 2.24 -9.56
CA VAL A 77 4.80 2.44 -10.34
C VAL A 77 4.99 3.44 -11.47
N TYR A 78 5.88 4.41 -11.31
CA TYR A 78 6.11 5.46 -12.31
C TYR A 78 6.47 4.98 -13.73
N PRO A 79 7.27 3.90 -13.93
CA PRO A 79 7.55 3.39 -15.27
C PRO A 79 6.29 2.90 -16.03
N HIS A 80 5.23 2.62 -15.31
CA HIS A 80 3.96 2.14 -15.86
C HIS A 80 2.94 3.26 -16.07
N ILE A 81 3.29 4.50 -15.72
CA ILE A 81 2.42 5.67 -15.90
C ILE A 81 2.71 6.31 -17.26
N HIS A 82 1.66 6.62 -18.04
CA HIS A 82 1.84 7.31 -19.30
C HIS A 82 2.52 8.67 -19.09
N PRO A 83 3.54 9.05 -19.87
CA PRO A 83 4.35 10.27 -19.67
C PRO A 83 3.54 11.57 -19.68
N SER A 84 2.37 11.60 -20.31
CA SER A 84 1.49 12.78 -20.34
C SER A 84 0.70 12.99 -19.06
N ILE A 85 0.64 11.97 -18.18
CA ILE A 85 -0.15 12.04 -16.94
C ILE A 85 0.62 12.80 -15.88
N LYS A 86 -0.02 13.81 -15.32
CA LYS A 86 0.47 14.57 -14.16
C LYS A 86 -0.38 14.24 -12.96
N PHE A 87 0.26 14.06 -11.83
CA PHE A 87 -0.44 13.83 -10.57
C PHE A 87 -0.37 15.05 -9.66
N ALA A 88 -1.43 15.22 -8.86
CA ALA A 88 -1.40 15.91 -7.60
C ALA A 88 -1.45 14.86 -6.50
N ILE A 89 -0.44 14.86 -5.63
CA ILE A 89 -0.26 13.85 -4.59
C ILE A 89 -0.43 14.55 -3.24
N PRO A 90 -1.55 14.35 -2.53
CA PRO A 90 -1.74 14.89 -1.20
C PRO A 90 -0.63 14.43 -0.25
N ALA A 91 0.15 15.34 0.28
CA ALA A 91 1.22 15.06 1.22
C ALA A 91 1.06 15.90 2.48
N ARG A 92 1.51 15.38 3.61
CA ARG A 92 1.54 16.13 4.88
C ARG A 92 2.37 17.42 4.72
N GLU A 93 1.85 18.53 5.17
CA GLU A 93 2.55 19.83 5.09
C GLU A 93 3.94 19.80 5.75
N ASP A 94 4.09 19.06 6.85
CA ASP A 94 5.36 18.96 7.58
C ASP A 94 6.44 18.16 6.81
N ILE A 95 6.07 17.27 5.90
CA ILE A 95 7.02 16.58 5.00
C ILE A 95 7.67 17.56 4.03
N LEU A 96 6.95 18.59 3.66
CA LEU A 96 7.44 19.67 2.80
C LEU A 96 8.26 20.72 3.59
N GLY A 97 8.38 20.55 4.91
CA GLY A 97 9.19 21.39 5.79
C GLY A 97 10.70 21.11 5.69
N LYS A 98 11.50 22.10 6.09
CA LYS A 98 12.97 22.03 5.97
C LYS A 98 13.68 21.10 6.99
N ASP A 99 12.99 20.60 8.00
CA ASP A 99 13.60 19.80 9.07
C ASP A 99 12.93 18.43 9.22
N PHE A 100 12.33 17.94 8.14
CA PHE A 100 11.50 16.74 8.17
C PHE A 100 12.27 15.49 8.58
N LEU A 101 13.42 15.21 7.96
CA LEU A 101 14.18 13.99 8.20
C LEU A 101 14.65 13.89 9.65
N VAL A 102 15.16 14.99 10.19
CA VAL A 102 15.68 15.00 11.57
C VAL A 102 14.54 14.86 12.59
N LYS A 103 13.41 15.52 12.35
CA LYS A 103 12.24 15.46 13.25
C LYS A 103 11.56 14.09 13.24
N GLU A 104 11.38 13.50 12.05
CA GLU A 104 10.67 12.24 11.90
C GLU A 104 11.51 11.04 12.32
N PHE A 105 12.75 10.94 11.81
CA PHE A 105 13.60 9.76 12.02
C PHE A 105 14.47 9.83 13.27
N LYS A 106 14.60 10.99 13.90
CA LYS A 106 15.42 11.23 15.12
C LYS A 106 16.79 10.53 15.06
N PRO A 107 17.58 10.71 14.00
CA PRO A 107 18.82 10.02 13.78
C PRO A 107 19.86 10.43 14.83
N LYS A 108 20.87 9.56 15.04
CA LYS A 108 21.99 9.78 15.99
C LYS A 108 23.32 9.78 15.23
N GLY A 109 24.35 10.41 15.83
CA GLY A 109 25.73 10.39 15.30
C GLY A 109 25.85 11.00 13.90
N LEU A 110 26.70 10.38 13.07
CA LEU A 110 26.96 10.84 11.69
C LEU A 110 25.70 10.88 10.82
N LEU A 111 24.76 9.97 11.04
CA LEU A 111 23.49 9.96 10.31
C LEU A 111 22.65 11.22 10.57
N LYS A 112 22.74 11.77 11.80
CA LYS A 112 22.08 13.05 12.14
C LYS A 112 22.67 14.20 11.31
N LEU A 113 24.00 14.26 11.20
CA LEU A 113 24.68 15.27 10.41
C LEU A 113 24.31 15.16 8.93
N PHE A 114 24.28 13.97 8.39
CA PHE A 114 23.86 13.70 7.03
C PHE A 114 22.42 14.15 6.76
N PHE A 115 21.46 13.80 7.66
CA PHE A 115 20.08 14.23 7.52
C PHE A 115 19.92 15.75 7.67
N LEU A 116 20.67 16.38 8.56
CA LEU A 116 20.69 17.85 8.68
C LEU A 116 21.16 18.52 7.38
N LEU A 117 22.16 17.98 6.71
CA LEU A 117 22.64 18.52 5.45
C LEU A 117 21.58 18.38 4.34
N ILE A 118 20.91 17.23 4.27
CA ILE A 118 19.80 17.02 3.31
C ILE A 118 18.64 17.98 3.61
N ASP A 119 18.21 18.07 4.87
CA ASP A 119 17.13 18.97 5.26
C ASP A 119 17.46 20.45 4.94
N LYS A 120 18.69 20.89 5.30
CA LYS A 120 19.15 22.25 4.99
C LYS A 120 19.26 22.54 3.49
N SER A 121 19.57 21.55 2.66
CA SER A 121 19.64 21.72 1.21
C SER A 121 18.28 22.04 0.57
N GLY A 122 17.18 21.74 1.26
CA GLY A 122 15.82 21.86 0.74
C GLY A 122 15.54 20.91 -0.45
N MET A 123 16.37 19.87 -0.63
CA MET A 123 16.21 18.93 -1.75
C MET A 123 14.90 18.15 -1.67
N ILE A 124 14.50 17.72 -0.45
CA ILE A 124 13.29 16.93 -0.28
C ILE A 124 12.03 17.73 -0.64
N PRO A 125 11.78 18.92 -0.06
CA PRO A 125 10.64 19.72 -0.47
C PRO A 125 10.60 20.00 -1.98
N LYS A 126 11.73 20.39 -2.58
CA LYS A 126 11.83 20.62 -4.02
C LYS A 126 11.54 19.37 -4.85
N TYR A 127 12.00 18.22 -4.39
CA TYR A 127 11.71 16.95 -5.07
C TYR A 127 10.23 16.58 -4.97
N LEU A 128 9.63 16.71 -3.80
CA LEU A 128 8.23 16.40 -3.58
C LEU A 128 7.32 17.35 -4.38
N ASP A 129 7.62 18.64 -4.40
CA ASP A 129 6.93 19.61 -5.26
C ASP A 129 7.06 19.23 -6.75
N TYR A 130 8.27 18.88 -7.18
CA TYR A 130 8.56 18.47 -8.55
C TYR A 130 7.76 17.23 -9.00
N ILE A 131 7.55 16.25 -8.12
CA ILE A 131 6.72 15.06 -8.43
C ILE A 131 5.22 15.30 -8.28
N GLY A 132 4.81 16.52 -7.87
CA GLY A 132 3.43 16.94 -7.76
C GLY A 132 2.82 16.78 -6.38
N CYS A 133 3.63 16.68 -5.31
CA CYS A 133 3.11 16.69 -3.95
C CYS A 133 2.46 18.02 -3.62
N VAL A 134 1.29 17.94 -3.01
CA VAL A 134 0.45 19.07 -2.63
C VAL A 134 0.33 19.06 -1.12
N PRO A 135 0.75 20.13 -0.43
CA PRO A 135 0.67 20.17 1.03
C PRO A 135 -0.78 20.15 1.49
N ILE A 136 -1.09 19.23 2.40
CA ILE A 136 -2.38 19.14 3.06
C ILE A 136 -2.18 19.34 4.55
N LYS A 137 -2.90 20.29 5.12
CA LYS A 137 -2.99 20.47 6.57
C LYS A 137 -3.73 19.31 7.18
N ARG A 138 -3.19 18.76 8.25
CA ARG A 138 -3.90 17.76 9.05
C ARG A 138 -4.54 18.44 10.25
N PRO A 139 -5.80 18.86 10.16
CA PRO A 139 -6.47 19.54 11.29
C PRO A 139 -6.57 18.66 12.53
N PHE A 140 -6.33 17.33 12.38
CA PHE A 140 -6.55 16.35 13.43
C PHE A 140 -5.37 16.13 14.39
N ARG A 141 -4.17 16.68 14.09
CA ARG A 141 -2.99 16.36 14.92
C ARG A 141 -2.82 17.27 16.12
N ASP A 142 -3.01 18.55 15.94
CA ASP A 142 -2.58 19.53 16.98
C ASP A 142 -3.73 20.21 17.73
N ASN A 143 -4.95 20.35 17.13
CA ASN A 143 -6.07 21.04 17.76
C ASN A 143 -7.45 20.51 17.33
N ALA A 144 -7.58 19.24 16.97
CA ALA A 144 -8.83 18.69 16.45
C ALA A 144 -10.03 18.92 17.38
N ARG A 145 -9.83 18.77 18.69
CA ARG A 145 -10.91 18.99 19.68
C ARG A 145 -11.32 20.46 19.74
N GLU A 146 -10.38 21.37 19.62
CA GLU A 146 -10.63 22.79 19.63
C GLU A 146 -11.32 23.27 18.34
N LEU A 147 -10.85 22.79 17.19
CA LEU A 147 -11.46 23.05 15.88
C LEU A 147 -12.87 22.47 15.79
N LEU A 148 -13.09 21.29 16.36
CA LEU A 148 -14.41 20.68 16.43
C LEU A 148 -15.38 21.51 17.30
N LYS A 149 -14.91 21.98 18.47
CA LYS A 149 -15.69 22.86 19.36
C LYS A 149 -16.03 24.19 18.72
N LYS A 150 -15.15 24.72 17.86
CA LYS A 150 -15.35 26.00 17.14
C LYS A 150 -16.16 25.82 15.84
N GLY A 151 -16.53 24.59 15.47
CA GLY A 151 -17.22 24.31 14.19
C GLY A 151 -16.36 24.48 12.93
N LEU A 152 -15.08 24.80 13.07
CA LEU A 152 -14.16 25.13 11.96
C LEU A 152 -13.59 23.91 11.24
N LEU A 153 -13.76 22.74 11.81
CA LEU A 153 -13.16 21.51 11.26
C LEU A 153 -13.73 21.17 9.87
N ARG A 154 -15.03 21.35 9.69
CA ARG A 154 -15.71 21.08 8.42
C ARG A 154 -15.22 22.03 7.33
N ASP A 155 -15.16 23.30 7.62
CA ASP A 155 -14.71 24.32 6.67
C ASP A 155 -13.27 24.08 6.21
N MET A 156 -12.38 23.68 7.13
CA MET A 156 -11.00 23.31 6.80
C MET A 156 -10.94 22.07 5.90
N VAL A 157 -11.72 21.06 6.18
CA VAL A 157 -11.79 19.84 5.35
C VAL A 157 -12.32 20.18 3.96
N ASP A 158 -13.37 21.00 3.87
CA ASP A 158 -13.96 21.44 2.60
C ASP A 158 -12.96 22.28 1.78
N GLN A 159 -12.15 23.12 2.42
CA GLN A 159 -11.08 23.87 1.78
C GLN A 159 -10.00 22.97 1.20
N GLU A 160 -9.53 21.96 1.95
CA GLU A 160 -8.52 21.00 1.48
C GLU A 160 -9.01 20.19 0.28
N TRP A 161 -10.26 19.74 0.31
CA TRP A 161 -10.89 19.07 -0.84
C TRP A 161 -11.13 20.02 -2.01
N GLY A 162 -11.45 21.28 -1.74
CA GLY A 162 -11.52 22.34 -2.73
C GLY A 162 -10.19 22.48 -3.46
N TYR A 163 -9.09 22.59 -2.72
CA TYR A 163 -7.75 22.71 -3.27
C TYR A 163 -7.33 21.52 -4.16
N LEU A 164 -7.63 20.29 -3.74
CA LEU A 164 -7.41 19.09 -4.57
C LEU A 164 -8.28 19.10 -5.83
N SER A 165 -9.51 19.60 -5.72
CA SER A 165 -10.40 19.74 -6.87
C SER A 165 -9.86 20.73 -7.88
N ASP A 166 -9.25 21.82 -7.42
CA ASP A 166 -8.62 22.81 -8.30
C ASP A 166 -7.46 22.19 -9.08
N ARG A 167 -6.67 21.31 -8.43
CA ARG A 167 -5.60 20.56 -9.12
C ARG A 167 -6.16 19.66 -10.23
N ILE A 168 -7.31 19.01 -10.01
CA ILE A 168 -7.98 18.25 -11.07
C ILE A 168 -8.42 19.21 -12.19
N SER A 169 -9.03 20.33 -11.86
CA SER A 169 -9.48 21.32 -12.86
C SER A 169 -8.33 21.91 -13.70
N GLU A 170 -7.11 21.91 -13.16
CA GLU A 170 -5.87 22.30 -13.87
C GLU A 170 -5.32 21.20 -14.81
N GLY A 171 -6.01 20.08 -14.96
CA GLY A 171 -5.58 18.98 -15.84
C GLY A 171 -4.69 17.94 -15.16
N ARG A 172 -4.63 17.90 -13.82
CA ARG A 172 -3.89 16.90 -13.07
C ARG A 172 -4.80 15.75 -12.67
N ASN A 173 -4.28 14.52 -12.71
CA ASN A 173 -4.89 13.37 -12.06
C ASN A 173 -4.51 13.39 -10.57
N LEU A 174 -5.31 12.74 -9.72
CA LEU A 174 -4.95 12.58 -8.31
C LEU A 174 -4.32 11.23 -8.05
N PHE A 175 -3.33 11.21 -7.16
CA PHE A 175 -2.89 10.00 -6.50
C PHE A 175 -3.27 10.09 -5.02
N LEU A 176 -3.96 9.07 -4.51
CA LEU A 176 -4.46 9.07 -3.14
C LEU A 176 -4.11 7.78 -2.41
N PHE A 177 -3.83 7.92 -1.11
CA PHE A 177 -4.01 6.86 -0.14
C PHE A 177 -5.38 7.08 0.53
N PRO A 178 -6.46 6.42 0.09
CA PRO A 178 -7.81 6.75 0.52
C PRO A 178 -8.08 6.43 1.99
N GLU A 179 -7.22 5.67 2.63
CA GLU A 179 -7.23 5.41 4.08
C GLU A 179 -6.81 6.65 4.90
N GLY A 180 -5.96 7.51 4.34
CA GLY A 180 -5.43 8.71 4.99
C GLY A 180 -4.51 8.47 6.19
N VAL A 181 -4.35 7.22 6.59
CA VAL A 181 -3.45 6.74 7.66
C VAL A 181 -2.94 5.35 7.29
N PHE A 182 -1.80 4.96 7.81
CA PHE A 182 -1.36 3.57 7.70
C PHE A 182 -1.65 2.79 8.98
N ASN A 183 -1.97 1.51 8.83
CA ASN A 183 -2.23 0.59 9.92
C ASN A 183 -1.10 -0.43 10.09
N GLN A 184 -0.74 -0.67 11.35
CA GLN A 184 0.26 -1.68 11.71
C GLN A 184 -0.35 -2.98 12.23
N ASP A 185 -1.62 -3.23 11.96
CA ASP A 185 -2.36 -4.45 12.33
C ASP A 185 -2.54 -5.43 11.16
N GLY A 186 -2.10 -5.05 9.96
CA GLY A 186 -2.21 -5.84 8.74
C GLY A 186 -3.55 -5.72 8.01
N TYR A 187 -4.55 -5.09 8.61
CA TYR A 187 -5.80 -4.77 7.94
C TYR A 187 -5.69 -3.49 7.12
N MET A 188 -6.45 -3.41 6.05
CA MET A 188 -6.68 -2.12 5.39
C MET A 188 -7.49 -1.22 6.33
N ALA A 189 -7.07 0.02 6.51
CA ALA A 189 -7.81 0.98 7.29
C ALA A 189 -9.14 1.37 6.61
N GLN A 190 -9.96 2.10 7.33
CA GLN A 190 -11.21 2.58 6.77
C GLN A 190 -10.96 3.60 5.66
N VAL A 191 -11.51 3.35 4.48
CA VAL A 191 -11.51 4.30 3.36
C VAL A 191 -12.30 5.55 3.75
N LYS A 192 -11.70 6.72 3.58
CA LYS A 192 -12.31 8.01 3.90
C LYS A 192 -13.28 8.48 2.81
N LYS A 193 -14.28 9.26 3.19
CA LYS A 193 -15.33 9.78 2.28
C LYS A 193 -14.82 10.79 1.23
N GLY A 194 -13.53 11.12 1.22
CA GLY A 194 -12.94 12.06 0.26
C GLY A 194 -13.08 11.61 -1.20
N VAL A 195 -13.01 10.30 -1.47
CA VAL A 195 -13.23 9.77 -2.83
C VAL A 195 -14.68 10.03 -3.28
N TYR A 196 -15.65 9.86 -2.39
CA TYR A 196 -17.06 10.19 -2.66
C TYR A 196 -17.23 11.68 -2.99
N PHE A 197 -16.60 12.59 -2.21
CA PHE A 197 -16.65 14.02 -2.46
C PHE A 197 -16.12 14.37 -3.86
N LEU A 198 -14.97 13.85 -4.25
CA LEU A 198 -14.39 14.06 -5.59
C LEU A 198 -15.29 13.49 -6.68
N ARG A 199 -15.86 12.30 -6.46
CA ARG A 199 -16.77 11.65 -7.39
C ARG A 199 -18.04 12.48 -7.64
N THR A 200 -18.62 13.11 -6.60
CA THR A 200 -19.80 13.96 -6.75
C THR A 200 -19.50 15.27 -7.46
N LYS A 201 -18.29 15.79 -7.30
CA LYS A 201 -17.86 17.06 -7.91
C LYS A 201 -17.48 16.90 -9.39
N PHE A 202 -16.89 15.78 -9.78
CA PHE A 202 -16.41 15.53 -11.15
C PHE A 202 -17.22 14.42 -11.81
N LYS A 203 -17.87 14.74 -12.94
CA LYS A 203 -18.47 13.74 -13.82
C LYS A 203 -17.38 13.01 -14.59
N ASN A 204 -17.65 11.75 -14.95
CA ASN A 204 -16.74 10.89 -15.75
C ASN A 204 -15.35 10.70 -15.11
N LEU A 205 -15.27 10.72 -13.78
CA LEU A 205 -14.03 10.46 -13.08
C LEU A 205 -13.68 8.97 -13.15
N ASN A 206 -12.49 8.68 -13.61
CA ASN A 206 -11.95 7.31 -13.73
C ASN A 206 -11.18 6.94 -12.47
N PHE A 207 -11.23 5.66 -12.11
CA PHE A 207 -10.56 5.13 -10.92
C PHE A 207 -9.67 3.95 -11.30
N THR A 208 -8.45 3.97 -10.78
CA THR A 208 -7.51 2.86 -10.90
C THR A 208 -6.85 2.63 -9.55
N SER A 209 -6.52 1.39 -9.22
CA SER A 209 -5.87 1.06 -7.96
C SER A 209 -4.66 0.16 -8.18
N PHE A 210 -3.74 0.22 -7.25
CA PHE A 210 -2.74 -0.82 -7.03
C PHE A 210 -2.58 -1.06 -5.53
N THR A 211 -2.12 -2.26 -5.18
CA THR A 211 -2.03 -2.66 -3.77
C THR A 211 -0.61 -3.07 -3.44
N LEU A 212 -0.09 -2.52 -2.35
CA LEU A 212 1.23 -2.85 -1.80
C LEU A 212 1.07 -3.97 -0.78
N THR A 213 1.76 -5.08 -0.99
CA THR A 213 1.85 -6.19 -0.05
C THR A 213 3.31 -6.39 0.36
N TYR A 214 3.57 -6.43 1.66
CA TYR A 214 4.93 -6.62 2.18
C TYR A 214 5.03 -7.98 2.85
N ASP A 215 5.99 -8.80 2.41
CA ASP A 215 6.35 -10.04 3.08
C ASP A 215 7.60 -9.84 3.93
N TYR A 216 7.43 -9.93 5.25
CA TYR A 216 8.52 -9.80 6.22
C TYR A 216 9.10 -11.16 6.65
N PHE A 217 8.56 -12.27 6.15
CA PHE A 217 9.00 -13.62 6.51
C PHE A 217 9.90 -14.27 5.48
N SER A 218 9.63 -14.07 4.19
CA SER A 218 10.21 -14.87 3.11
C SER A 218 11.68 -14.58 2.80
N SER A 219 12.23 -13.48 3.34
CA SER A 219 13.62 -13.08 3.11
C SER A 219 14.22 -12.34 4.31
N LYS A 220 15.51 -12.01 4.28
CA LYS A 220 16.20 -11.32 5.38
C LYS A 220 15.54 -9.98 5.75
N LYS A 221 15.33 -9.11 4.74
CA LYS A 221 14.57 -7.86 4.89
C LYS A 221 13.08 -8.12 4.63
N SER A 222 12.41 -7.25 3.95
CA SER A 222 11.07 -7.47 3.44
C SER A 222 11.11 -7.64 1.92
N GLU A 223 10.07 -8.26 1.39
CA GLU A 223 9.78 -8.28 -0.04
C GLU A 223 8.58 -7.38 -0.30
N LEU A 224 8.61 -6.69 -1.44
CA LEU A 224 7.53 -5.84 -1.88
C LEU A 224 6.85 -6.49 -3.09
N HIS A 225 5.55 -6.66 -3.00
CA HIS A 225 4.68 -7.09 -4.10
C HIS A 225 3.70 -5.96 -4.43
N ILE A 226 3.55 -5.66 -5.70
CA ILE A 226 2.59 -4.66 -6.19
C ILE A 226 1.57 -5.37 -7.07
N GLY A 227 0.33 -5.41 -6.60
CA GLY A 227 -0.81 -5.91 -7.37
C GLY A 227 -1.54 -4.76 -8.05
N TYR A 228 -1.51 -4.70 -9.38
CA TYR A 228 -2.18 -3.66 -10.15
C TYR A 228 -3.62 -4.05 -10.44
N GLY A 229 -4.54 -3.10 -10.27
CA GLY A 229 -5.94 -3.25 -10.59
C GLY A 229 -6.27 -2.70 -11.98
N GLU A 230 -7.38 -3.16 -12.54
CA GLU A 230 -7.97 -2.55 -13.73
C GLU A 230 -8.62 -1.22 -13.39
N GLN A 231 -8.81 -0.39 -14.41
CA GLN A 231 -9.66 0.78 -14.30
C GLN A 231 -11.10 0.35 -14.01
N PHE A 232 -11.77 1.03 -13.09
CA PHE A 232 -13.14 0.72 -12.72
C PHE A 232 -14.00 1.98 -12.62
N PRO A 233 -15.28 1.88 -13.00
CA PRO A 233 -16.23 2.95 -12.76
C PRO A 233 -16.79 2.89 -11.34
N ILE A 234 -17.21 4.03 -10.82
CA ILE A 234 -18.06 4.12 -9.63
C ILE A 234 -19.43 4.66 -10.09
N PRO A 235 -20.55 3.98 -9.81
CA PRO A 235 -21.87 4.38 -10.26
C PRO A 235 -22.23 5.81 -9.83
N GLU A 236 -22.95 6.52 -10.71
CA GLU A 236 -23.31 7.93 -10.44
C GLU A 236 -24.21 8.11 -9.24
N ASN A 237 -25.07 7.18 -8.99
CA ASN A 237 -26.02 7.16 -7.87
C ASN A 237 -25.46 6.51 -6.60
N ALA A 238 -24.20 6.06 -6.60
CA ALA A 238 -23.60 5.46 -5.41
C ALA A 238 -23.48 6.47 -4.27
N ASP A 239 -23.95 6.10 -3.09
CA ASP A 239 -23.79 6.88 -1.88
C ASP A 239 -22.35 6.77 -1.30
N ALA A 240 -22.07 7.50 -0.23
CA ALA A 240 -20.73 7.54 0.35
C ALA A 240 -20.23 6.18 0.85
N ASP A 241 -21.10 5.34 1.38
CA ASP A 241 -20.74 4.05 1.94
C ASP A 241 -20.53 3.02 0.81
N GLN A 242 -21.33 3.09 -0.24
CA GLN A 242 -21.14 2.31 -1.47
C GLN A 242 -19.82 2.66 -2.16
N VAL A 243 -19.49 3.96 -2.31
CA VAL A 243 -18.21 4.40 -2.88
C VAL A 243 -17.03 3.88 -2.06
N THR A 244 -17.08 4.05 -0.73
CA THR A 244 -16.00 3.56 0.14
C THR A 244 -15.88 2.03 0.10
N GLY A 245 -17.00 1.31 0.01
CA GLY A 245 -17.06 -0.14 -0.14
C GLY A 245 -16.40 -0.61 -1.44
N ILE A 246 -16.75 -0.01 -2.59
CA ILE A 246 -16.14 -0.32 -3.89
C ILE A 246 -14.62 -0.09 -3.87
N VAL A 247 -14.18 1.07 -3.37
CA VAL A 247 -12.74 1.39 -3.29
C VAL A 247 -12.01 0.38 -2.40
N LYS A 248 -12.61 0.05 -1.26
CA LYS A 248 -12.05 -0.92 -0.32
C LYS A 248 -11.93 -2.32 -0.95
N GLU A 249 -12.93 -2.76 -1.68
CA GLU A 249 -12.92 -4.03 -2.40
C GLU A 249 -11.84 -4.05 -3.48
N LYS A 250 -11.75 -3.01 -4.32
CA LYS A 250 -10.77 -2.93 -5.40
C LYS A 250 -9.33 -2.91 -4.89
N LEU A 251 -9.05 -2.21 -3.81
CA LEU A 251 -7.75 -2.27 -3.14
C LEU A 251 -7.52 -3.63 -2.47
N GLY A 252 -8.54 -4.16 -1.80
CA GLY A 252 -8.45 -5.44 -1.09
C GLY A 252 -8.18 -6.61 -2.02
N SER A 253 -8.83 -6.66 -3.18
CA SER A 253 -8.62 -7.72 -4.17
C SER A 253 -7.22 -7.72 -4.79
N GLY A 254 -6.51 -6.58 -4.76
CA GLY A 254 -5.14 -6.46 -5.27
C GLY A 254 -4.03 -6.98 -4.33
N TYR A 255 -4.36 -7.40 -3.10
CA TYR A 255 -3.34 -8.00 -2.23
C TYR A 255 -2.77 -9.27 -2.84
N THR A 256 -1.45 -9.35 -2.90
CA THR A 256 -0.75 -10.54 -3.37
C THR A 256 -0.62 -11.56 -2.23
N ILE A 257 -0.96 -12.82 -2.48
CA ILE A 257 -0.68 -13.90 -1.54
C ILE A 257 0.80 -14.25 -1.63
N THR A 258 1.55 -13.95 -0.58
CA THR A 258 2.98 -14.28 -0.47
C THR A 258 3.19 -15.56 0.31
N ALA A 259 4.40 -16.11 0.26
CA ALA A 259 4.76 -17.31 1.03
C ALA A 259 4.59 -17.08 2.53
N GLY A 260 5.01 -15.90 3.05
CA GLY A 260 4.85 -15.54 4.46
C GLY A 260 3.38 -15.36 4.87
N ASN A 261 2.54 -14.76 4.02
CA ASN A 261 1.11 -14.63 4.25
C ASN A 261 0.43 -16.01 4.34
N LEU A 262 0.69 -16.87 3.34
CA LEU A 262 0.02 -18.18 3.27
C LEU A 262 0.50 -19.11 4.38
N ALA A 263 1.80 -19.12 4.71
CA ALA A 263 2.33 -19.86 5.85
C ALA A 263 1.74 -19.37 7.18
N SER A 264 1.59 -18.04 7.34
CA SER A 264 0.95 -17.45 8.52
C SER A 264 -0.50 -17.87 8.67
N TYR A 265 -1.28 -17.81 7.57
CA TYR A 265 -2.65 -18.30 7.55
C TYR A 265 -2.71 -19.78 7.95
N MET A 266 -1.86 -20.61 7.34
CA MET A 266 -1.84 -22.05 7.56
C MET A 266 -1.51 -22.41 9.01
N VAL A 267 -0.44 -21.87 9.61
CA VAL A 267 -0.06 -22.24 10.98
C VAL A 267 -1.13 -21.83 12.01
N LEU A 268 -1.87 -20.76 11.77
CA LEU A 268 -2.99 -20.37 12.64
C LEU A 268 -4.18 -21.33 12.57
N LYS A 269 -4.30 -22.14 11.51
CA LYS A 269 -5.32 -23.20 11.42
C LYS A 269 -5.04 -24.42 12.29
N PHE A 270 -3.88 -24.47 12.93
CA PHE A 270 -3.49 -25.53 13.86
C PHE A 270 -3.76 -25.16 15.33
N GLU A 271 -4.58 -24.17 15.61
CA GLU A 271 -5.03 -23.84 16.97
C GLU A 271 -5.59 -25.10 17.65
N GLY A 272 -5.18 -25.33 18.88
CA GLY A 272 -5.52 -26.53 19.65
C GLY A 272 -4.65 -27.76 19.37
N LYS A 273 -3.70 -27.72 18.40
CA LYS A 273 -2.67 -28.75 18.22
C LYS A 273 -1.36 -28.32 18.84
N ALA A 274 -0.67 -29.27 19.49
CA ALA A 274 0.62 -29.01 20.11
C ALA A 274 1.75 -28.92 19.08
N LYS A 275 1.76 -29.81 18.09
CA LYS A 275 2.83 -29.89 17.07
C LYS A 275 2.37 -30.52 15.76
N GLU A 276 3.17 -30.30 14.70
CA GLU A 276 3.02 -30.92 13.40
C GLU A 276 4.40 -31.08 12.73
N SER A 277 4.54 -32.04 11.78
CA SER A 277 5.81 -32.22 11.07
C SER A 277 6.03 -31.12 10.03
N LYS A 278 7.30 -30.75 9.83
CA LYS A 278 7.73 -29.73 8.87
C LYS A 278 7.34 -30.11 7.44
N GLU A 279 7.52 -31.38 7.07
CA GLU A 279 7.18 -31.89 5.74
C GLU A 279 5.69 -31.77 5.47
N LYS A 280 4.85 -32.13 6.45
CA LYS A 280 3.40 -32.01 6.30
C LYS A 280 2.96 -30.58 6.14
N LEU A 281 3.50 -29.64 6.93
CA LEU A 281 3.18 -28.22 6.78
C LEU A 281 3.62 -27.70 5.41
N PHE A 282 4.80 -28.09 4.94
CA PHE A 282 5.26 -27.70 3.61
C PHE A 282 4.39 -28.28 2.48
N SER A 283 4.00 -29.56 2.59
CA SER A 283 3.08 -30.20 1.63
C SER A 283 1.72 -29.49 1.59
N LEU A 284 1.16 -29.12 2.76
CA LEU A 284 -0.09 -28.38 2.84
C LEU A 284 0.04 -26.97 2.22
N LEU A 285 1.17 -26.30 2.43
CA LEU A 285 1.44 -24.99 1.83
C LEU A 285 1.44 -25.08 0.29
N LEU A 286 2.11 -26.09 -0.26
CA LEU A 286 2.13 -26.36 -1.71
C LEU A 286 0.72 -26.66 -2.24
N SER A 287 0.00 -27.60 -1.61
CA SER A 287 -1.35 -27.97 -2.03
C SER A 287 -2.32 -26.80 -2.00
N LEU A 288 -2.20 -25.94 -0.98
CA LEU A 288 -3.04 -24.73 -0.89
C LEU A 288 -2.70 -23.74 -2.00
N ALA A 289 -1.42 -23.52 -2.27
CA ALA A 289 -0.98 -22.61 -3.35
C ALA A 289 -1.45 -23.12 -4.74
N GLU A 290 -1.36 -24.41 -5.01
CA GLU A 290 -1.84 -25.01 -6.26
C GLU A 290 -3.35 -24.89 -6.41
N LYS A 291 -4.11 -25.12 -5.34
CA LYS A 291 -5.57 -24.94 -5.34
C LYS A 291 -5.97 -23.50 -5.56
N ILE A 292 -5.26 -22.53 -4.97
CA ILE A 292 -5.51 -21.11 -5.23
C ILE A 292 -5.31 -20.82 -6.71
N LYS A 293 -4.19 -21.22 -7.30
CA LYS A 293 -3.89 -20.98 -8.72
C LYS A 293 -4.94 -21.58 -9.65
N SER A 294 -5.42 -22.79 -9.35
CA SER A 294 -6.38 -23.48 -10.20
C SER A 294 -7.81 -22.99 -10.04
N SER A 295 -8.24 -22.65 -8.82
CA SER A 295 -9.62 -22.26 -8.53
C SER A 295 -9.87 -20.76 -8.56
N HIS A 296 -8.81 -19.96 -8.36
CA HIS A 296 -8.88 -18.51 -8.25
C HIS A 296 -7.75 -17.83 -9.02
N PRO A 297 -7.70 -17.96 -10.37
CA PRO A 297 -6.64 -17.38 -11.19
C PRO A 297 -6.59 -15.84 -11.16
N GLU A 298 -7.66 -15.20 -10.70
CA GLU A 298 -7.75 -13.75 -10.50
C GLU A 298 -6.96 -13.25 -9.29
N ILE A 299 -6.58 -14.15 -8.35
CA ILE A 299 -5.81 -13.78 -7.17
C ILE A 299 -4.32 -13.74 -7.51
N TYR A 300 -3.67 -12.62 -7.22
CA TYR A 300 -2.24 -12.51 -7.34
C TYR A 300 -1.53 -13.36 -6.29
N ILE A 301 -0.59 -14.17 -6.75
CA ILE A 301 0.22 -15.05 -5.91
C ILE A 301 1.69 -14.91 -6.28
N SER A 302 2.58 -14.88 -5.28
CA SER A 302 4.03 -14.72 -5.50
C SER A 302 4.59 -15.76 -6.46
N GLU A 303 5.51 -15.34 -7.31
CA GLU A 303 6.23 -16.23 -8.23
C GLU A 303 7.05 -17.30 -7.52
N LYS A 304 7.38 -17.11 -6.24
CA LYS A 304 8.06 -18.13 -5.43
C LYS A 304 7.31 -19.45 -5.34
N PHE A 305 5.99 -19.42 -5.44
CA PHE A 305 5.18 -20.64 -5.49
C PHE A 305 5.35 -21.47 -6.78
N LYS A 306 6.09 -20.96 -7.75
CA LYS A 306 6.40 -21.65 -9.03
C LYS A 306 7.82 -22.22 -9.05
N THR A 307 8.62 -22.02 -8.02
CA THR A 307 10.06 -22.32 -7.99
C THR A 307 10.48 -22.98 -6.69
N ASP A 308 11.72 -23.51 -6.66
CA ASP A 308 12.36 -24.03 -5.43
C ASP A 308 12.55 -22.95 -4.35
N ALA A 309 12.39 -21.67 -4.71
CA ALA A 309 12.46 -20.55 -3.77
C ALA A 309 11.38 -20.64 -2.67
N LEU A 310 10.29 -21.36 -2.89
CA LEU A 310 9.28 -21.56 -1.86
C LEU A 310 9.84 -22.28 -0.62
N LYS A 311 10.70 -23.30 -0.82
CA LYS A 311 11.33 -23.99 0.31
C LYS A 311 12.16 -23.04 1.16
N HIS A 312 12.98 -22.21 0.51
CA HIS A 312 13.76 -21.19 1.21
C HIS A 312 12.89 -20.15 1.93
N ALA A 313 11.81 -19.71 1.30
CA ALA A 313 10.85 -18.79 1.91
C ALA A 313 10.18 -19.39 3.14
N PHE A 314 9.78 -20.68 3.07
CA PHE A 314 9.19 -21.41 4.18
C PHE A 314 10.18 -21.60 5.33
N ASP A 315 11.44 -21.98 5.02
CA ASP A 315 12.48 -22.11 6.04
C ASP A 315 12.78 -20.75 6.71
N SER A 316 12.82 -19.66 5.94
CA SER A 316 12.94 -18.29 6.48
C SER A 316 11.76 -17.93 7.38
N PHE A 317 10.53 -18.29 6.98
CA PHE A 317 9.34 -18.12 7.81
C PHE A 317 9.49 -18.83 9.16
N LEU A 318 9.86 -20.11 9.14
CA LEU A 318 10.02 -20.90 10.36
C LEU A 318 11.08 -20.32 11.31
N GLU A 319 12.24 -19.93 10.78
CA GLU A 319 13.31 -19.32 11.59
C GLU A 319 12.88 -17.97 12.19
N LYS A 320 12.18 -17.13 11.45
CA LYS A 320 11.69 -15.85 11.97
C LYS A 320 10.55 -16.03 12.97
N ALA A 321 9.64 -16.96 12.71
CA ALA A 321 8.56 -17.30 13.65
C ALA A 321 9.11 -17.89 14.95
N LYS A 322 10.17 -18.73 14.88
CA LYS A 322 10.92 -19.23 16.04
C LYS A 322 11.56 -18.07 16.82
N LYS A 323 12.27 -17.16 16.14
CA LYS A 323 12.86 -15.96 16.78
C LYS A 323 11.81 -15.06 17.42
N GLY A 324 10.62 -14.99 16.85
CA GLY A 324 9.47 -14.26 17.39
C GLY A 324 8.83 -14.92 18.59
N GLY A 325 9.20 -16.19 18.94
CA GLY A 325 8.61 -16.96 20.01
C GLY A 325 7.21 -17.44 19.70
N PHE A 326 6.88 -17.69 18.42
CA PHE A 326 5.59 -18.21 17.96
C PHE A 326 5.60 -19.71 17.84
N LEU A 327 6.78 -20.30 17.60
CA LEU A 327 6.97 -21.73 17.46
C LEU A 327 8.36 -22.16 17.92
N LYS A 328 8.55 -23.47 18.16
CA LYS A 328 9.85 -24.11 18.38
C LYS A 328 10.07 -25.16 17.31
N LEU A 329 11.33 -25.41 16.95
CA LEU A 329 11.73 -26.50 16.07
C LEU A 329 12.36 -27.61 16.93
N GLU A 330 11.77 -28.80 16.91
CA GLU A 330 12.22 -29.98 17.65
C GLU A 330 12.45 -31.14 16.66
N GLY A 331 13.70 -31.25 16.20
CA GLY A 331 14.02 -32.17 15.10
C GLY A 331 13.25 -31.80 13.84
N ASN A 332 12.39 -32.69 13.41
CA ASN A 332 11.52 -32.49 12.23
C ASN A 332 10.12 -31.94 12.58
N ASP A 333 9.84 -31.79 13.86
CA ASP A 333 8.55 -31.27 14.35
C ASP A 333 8.60 -29.76 14.58
N ILE A 334 7.48 -29.10 14.32
CA ILE A 334 7.20 -27.73 14.64
C ILE A 334 6.20 -27.70 15.78
N VAL A 335 6.62 -27.19 16.93
CA VAL A 335 5.79 -27.04 18.13
C VAL A 335 5.19 -25.63 18.12
N PHE A 336 3.87 -25.54 18.18
CA PHE A 336 3.13 -24.28 18.20
C PHE A 336 3.07 -23.74 19.63
N LEU A 337 3.50 -22.51 19.82
CA LEU A 337 3.48 -21.85 21.13
C LEU A 337 2.20 -21.03 21.30
N GLU A 338 1.75 -20.87 22.53
CA GLU A 338 0.53 -20.12 22.87
C GLU A 338 0.54 -18.71 22.29
N LYS A 339 1.69 -18.02 22.31
CA LYS A 339 1.87 -16.70 21.73
C LYS A 339 1.46 -16.60 20.26
N LEU A 340 1.54 -17.69 19.49
CA LEU A 340 1.11 -17.74 18.09
C LEU A 340 -0.36 -17.33 17.92
N PHE A 341 -1.21 -17.80 18.85
CA PHE A 341 -2.66 -17.64 18.79
C PHE A 341 -3.17 -16.45 19.62
N GLN A 342 -2.30 -15.87 20.47
CA GLN A 342 -2.68 -14.73 21.30
C GLN A 342 -2.90 -13.47 20.47
N ILE A 343 -4.09 -12.88 20.61
CA ILE A 343 -4.40 -11.56 20.04
C ILE A 343 -3.94 -10.48 21.03
N PRO A 344 -2.95 -9.65 20.70
CA PRO A 344 -2.52 -8.59 21.58
C PRO A 344 -3.64 -7.57 21.85
N LYS A 345 -3.71 -7.04 23.07
CA LYS A 345 -4.69 -5.99 23.42
C LYS A 345 -4.54 -4.71 22.57
N ASP A 346 -3.31 -4.38 22.20
CA ASP A 346 -2.99 -3.23 21.35
C ASP A 346 -2.69 -3.70 19.92
N LEU A 347 -3.66 -3.57 19.06
CA LEU A 347 -3.56 -3.94 17.64
C LEU A 347 -2.75 -2.93 16.81
N HIS A 348 -2.61 -1.67 17.26
CA HIS A 348 -1.83 -0.67 16.53
C HIS A 348 -0.34 -1.03 16.38
N ASN A 349 0.16 -1.94 17.21
CA ASN A 349 1.52 -2.47 17.15
C ASN A 349 1.57 -3.96 16.80
N LEU A 350 0.55 -4.51 16.16
CA LEU A 350 0.47 -5.94 15.87
C LEU A 350 1.68 -6.43 15.09
N LYS A 351 2.14 -5.67 14.09
CA LYS A 351 3.35 -5.98 13.31
C LYS A 351 4.58 -6.27 14.20
N LYS A 352 4.74 -5.55 15.33
CA LYS A 352 5.86 -5.75 16.26
C LYS A 352 5.59 -6.87 17.28
N LYS A 353 4.33 -7.10 17.64
CA LYS A 353 3.95 -8.03 18.72
C LYS A 353 3.65 -9.44 18.22
N ASN A 354 2.94 -9.55 17.11
CA ASN A 354 2.61 -10.82 16.46
C ASN A 354 2.61 -10.67 14.94
N LEU A 355 3.80 -10.86 14.35
CA LEU A 355 4.01 -10.74 12.92
C LEU A 355 3.20 -11.80 12.13
N VAL A 356 2.90 -12.96 12.73
CA VAL A 356 2.10 -14.01 12.09
C VAL A 356 0.66 -13.55 11.90
N LEU A 357 0.04 -13.01 12.95
CA LEU A 357 -1.31 -12.43 12.85
C LEU A 357 -1.34 -11.24 11.88
N TYR A 358 -0.32 -10.39 11.91
CA TYR A 358 -0.20 -9.27 10.97
C TYR A 358 -0.25 -9.75 9.51
N HIS A 359 0.55 -10.77 9.16
CA HIS A 359 0.58 -11.32 7.81
C HIS A 359 -0.74 -11.98 7.40
N ARG A 360 -1.37 -12.74 8.31
CA ARG A 360 -2.68 -13.31 8.06
C ARG A 360 -3.74 -12.24 7.81
N ASN A 361 -3.67 -11.11 8.52
CA ASN A 361 -4.63 -10.02 8.39
C ASN A 361 -4.56 -9.34 7.01
N GLN A 362 -3.40 -9.31 6.37
CA GLN A 362 -3.27 -8.83 4.98
C GLN A 362 -4.10 -9.67 3.99
N LEU A 363 -4.42 -10.90 4.33
CA LEU A 363 -5.24 -11.80 3.52
C LEU A 363 -6.76 -11.61 3.71
N THR A 364 -7.21 -10.62 4.46
CA THR A 364 -8.61 -10.48 4.88
C THR A 364 -9.60 -10.59 3.72
N TYR A 365 -9.29 -10.03 2.55
CA TYR A 365 -10.15 -10.12 1.37
C TYR A 365 -10.15 -11.48 0.70
N HIS A 366 -9.12 -12.28 0.93
CA HIS A 366 -8.97 -13.62 0.37
C HIS A 366 -9.40 -14.72 1.37
N LEU A 367 -9.57 -14.39 2.66
CA LEU A 367 -9.88 -15.37 3.70
C LEU A 367 -11.10 -16.26 3.39
N PRO A 368 -12.25 -15.74 2.92
CA PRO A 368 -13.39 -16.58 2.61
C PRO A 368 -13.07 -17.67 1.57
N LYS A 369 -12.31 -17.32 0.52
CA LYS A 369 -11.86 -18.25 -0.51
C LYS A 369 -10.84 -19.26 0.05
N LEU A 370 -9.87 -18.76 0.83
CA LEU A 370 -8.87 -19.61 1.48
C LEU A 370 -9.48 -20.59 2.47
N ASP A 371 -10.48 -20.19 3.23
CA ASP A 371 -11.18 -21.05 4.19
C ASP A 371 -11.93 -22.17 3.48
N THR A 372 -12.58 -21.86 2.36
CA THR A 372 -13.24 -22.85 1.51
C THR A 372 -12.21 -23.88 0.97
N LEU A 373 -11.08 -23.40 0.42
CA LEU A 373 -10.03 -24.28 -0.10
C LEU A 373 -9.39 -25.11 1.01
N TRP A 374 -9.13 -24.51 2.18
CA TRP A 374 -8.57 -25.23 3.33
C TRP A 374 -9.42 -26.40 3.77
N SER A 375 -10.73 -26.23 3.80
CA SER A 375 -11.66 -27.31 4.18
C SER A 375 -11.55 -28.54 3.24
N THR A 376 -11.28 -28.32 1.94
CA THR A 376 -11.11 -29.39 0.95
C THR A 376 -9.75 -30.08 0.97
N ILE A 377 -8.72 -29.45 1.58
CA ILE A 377 -7.39 -30.05 1.69
C ILE A 377 -7.29 -30.91 2.96
N LYS A 378 -8.03 -30.53 3.99
CA LYS A 378 -8.01 -31.23 5.28
C LYS A 378 -8.94 -32.44 5.32
N ALA A 379 -9.89 -32.51 4.39
CA ALA A 379 -10.74 -33.71 4.18
C ALA A 379 -9.99 -34.82 3.44
#